data_548ed20147e0a855803385540b444632
#
_entry.id   548ed20147e0a855803385540b444632
#
_cell.length_a   1.000
_cell.length_b   1.000
_cell.length_c   1.000
_cell.angle_alpha   90.00
_cell.angle_beta   90.00
_cell.angle_gamma   90.00
#
_symmetry.space_group_name_H-M   'P 1'
#
loop_
_entity.id
_entity.type
_entity.pdbx_description
1 polymer ?
#
loop_
_entity_poly.entity_id
_entity_poly.type
_entity_poly.pdbx_seq_one_letter_code
_entity_poly.pdbx_strand_id
1 'polypeptide(L)'
;VWLNADSKLLYDNNFGINNRDVTLYGEGYFEVSKNKNLPFQVVSDDIKVEVLGTKFNVKNYPEDPNIKVALLEGSVMLYDSLESTKLKPNQIAQYDKQNKKTTLKTIAAENTSAWINGHLYFDEENMETIALALERAFDVNITIKDETLKKMIFYGDFIIESNNIDEIMNIMAATNKFNYHYKIRKNEIEIFQ
;
A
#
# COMPACT_ATOMS: atom_id res chain seq x y z
N VAL A 1 9.91 9.41 -8.23
CA VAL A 1 8.67 8.93 -7.58
C VAL A 1 7.97 8.00 -8.53
N TRP A 2 7.44 6.88 -8.02
CA TRP A 2 6.54 5.97 -8.70
C TRP A 2 5.19 6.01 -7.99
N LEU A 3 4.11 5.97 -8.75
CA LEU A 3 2.74 5.90 -8.22
C LEU A 3 2.12 4.56 -8.63
N ASN A 4 1.50 3.89 -7.67
CA ASN A 4 0.74 2.66 -7.95
C ASN A 4 -0.62 2.99 -8.60
N ALA A 5 -1.36 1.98 -9.05
CA ALA A 5 -2.70 2.14 -9.63
C ALA A 5 -3.60 2.98 -8.70
N ASP A 6 -4.51 3.76 -9.27
CA ASP A 6 -5.47 4.65 -8.57
C ASP A 6 -4.82 5.65 -7.60
N SER A 7 -3.58 6.07 -7.90
CA SER A 7 -2.85 7.00 -7.04
C SER A 7 -2.65 8.35 -7.68
N LYS A 8 -2.60 9.39 -6.86
CA LYS A 8 -2.43 10.78 -7.28
C LYS A 8 -1.46 11.52 -6.36
N LEU A 9 -0.54 12.27 -6.97
CA LEU A 9 0.41 13.14 -6.28
C LEU A 9 0.17 14.60 -6.67
N LEU A 10 0.04 15.47 -5.69
CA LEU A 10 -0.13 16.92 -5.87
C LEU A 10 1.06 17.65 -5.25
N TYR A 11 1.48 18.72 -5.90
CA TYR A 11 2.49 19.66 -5.41
C TYR A 11 2.18 21.07 -5.95
N ASP A 12 2.67 22.10 -5.27
CA ASP A 12 2.47 23.49 -5.66
C ASP A 12 3.61 24.03 -6.54
N ASN A 13 3.44 25.27 -7.03
CA ASN A 13 4.42 25.95 -7.89
C ASN A 13 5.72 26.34 -7.14
N ASN A 14 5.75 26.25 -5.81
CA ASN A 14 6.92 26.56 -4.98
C ASN A 14 7.77 25.31 -4.70
N PHE A 15 7.31 24.13 -5.18
CA PHE A 15 8.04 22.88 -5.02
C PHE A 15 9.46 22.96 -5.58
N GLY A 16 10.44 22.61 -4.76
CA GLY A 16 11.86 22.67 -5.10
C GLY A 16 12.50 24.06 -4.99
N ILE A 17 11.70 25.11 -4.74
CA ILE A 17 12.17 26.48 -4.53
C ILE A 17 12.16 26.83 -3.03
N ASN A 18 10.98 26.83 -2.43
CA ASN A 18 10.76 27.20 -1.02
C ASN A 18 10.37 26.01 -0.15
N ASN A 19 9.79 24.97 -0.75
CA ASN A 19 9.38 23.74 -0.07
C ASN A 19 9.62 22.52 -0.97
N ARG A 20 9.46 21.32 -0.38
CA ARG A 20 9.35 20.05 -1.13
C ARG A 20 8.16 19.26 -0.58
N ASP A 21 7.02 19.93 -0.51
CA ASP A 21 5.80 19.37 0.06
C ASP A 21 4.92 18.79 -1.05
N VAL A 22 4.44 17.56 -0.83
CA VAL A 22 3.53 16.88 -1.73
C VAL A 22 2.36 16.30 -0.96
N THR A 23 1.19 16.21 -1.61
CA THR A 23 0.03 15.50 -1.07
C THR A 23 -0.17 14.22 -1.87
N LEU A 24 -0.22 13.07 -1.18
CA LEU A 24 -0.41 11.76 -1.77
C LEU A 24 -1.81 11.22 -1.46
N TYR A 25 -2.47 10.72 -2.49
CA TYR A 25 -3.66 9.87 -2.43
C TYR A 25 -3.27 8.52 -3.05
N GLY A 26 -3.54 7.40 -2.37
CA GLY A 26 -3.17 6.07 -2.81
C GLY A 26 -1.78 5.63 -2.36
N GLU A 27 -0.97 5.05 -3.25
CA GLU A 27 0.34 4.49 -2.92
C GLU A 27 1.44 5.08 -3.79
N GLY A 28 2.53 5.46 -3.14
CA GLY A 28 3.71 6.02 -3.81
C GLY A 28 5.01 5.54 -3.17
N TYR A 29 5.96 5.22 -4.04
CA TYR A 29 7.35 4.98 -3.68
C TYR A 29 8.19 6.20 -4.03
N PHE A 30 9.02 6.60 -3.10
CA PHE A 30 9.80 7.82 -3.17
C PHE A 30 11.30 7.52 -3.03
N GLU A 31 12.09 8.03 -3.97
CA GLU A 31 13.55 8.17 -3.83
C GLU A 31 13.86 9.67 -3.75
N VAL A 32 14.15 10.14 -2.56
CA VAL A 32 14.32 11.56 -2.29
C VAL A 32 15.80 11.90 -2.20
N SER A 33 16.23 12.87 -3.02
CA SER A 33 17.59 13.42 -2.98
C SER A 33 17.87 14.09 -1.63
N LYS A 34 19.09 13.86 -1.12
CA LYS A 34 19.51 14.38 0.19
C LYS A 34 19.62 15.90 0.19
N ASN A 35 18.82 16.54 1.03
CA ASN A 35 18.86 17.98 1.28
C ASN A 35 18.40 18.28 2.71
N LYS A 36 19.35 18.60 3.59
CA LYS A 36 19.07 18.90 5.00
C LYS A 36 18.43 20.27 5.22
N ASN A 37 18.66 21.20 4.28
CA ASN A 37 18.17 22.58 4.41
C ASN A 37 16.73 22.74 3.90
N LEU A 38 16.24 21.78 3.10
CA LEU A 38 14.90 21.77 2.54
C LEU A 38 14.32 20.35 2.67
N PRO A 39 13.67 20.01 3.80
CA PRO A 39 13.04 18.71 4.01
C PRO A 39 12.02 18.39 2.90
N PHE A 40 11.84 17.12 2.61
CA PHE A 40 10.75 16.65 1.75
C PHE A 40 9.63 16.12 2.63
N GLN A 41 8.41 16.55 2.36
CA GLN A 41 7.24 16.18 3.14
C GLN A 41 6.16 15.54 2.26
N VAL A 42 5.60 14.41 2.72
CA VAL A 42 4.39 13.81 2.15
C VAL A 42 3.26 13.94 3.15
N VAL A 43 2.22 14.65 2.75
CA VAL A 43 0.97 14.73 3.50
C VAL A 43 0.00 13.71 2.92
N SER A 44 -0.62 12.91 3.76
CA SER A 44 -1.61 11.92 3.34
C SER A 44 -2.63 11.71 4.46
N ASP A 45 -3.80 12.31 4.30
CA ASP A 45 -4.86 12.40 5.31
C ASP A 45 -4.33 12.83 6.70
N ASP A 46 -4.46 11.92 7.70
CA ASP A 46 -4.12 12.19 9.09
C ASP A 46 -2.62 12.13 9.40
N ILE A 47 -1.76 11.79 8.41
CA ILE A 47 -0.32 11.66 8.62
C ILE A 47 0.49 12.64 7.79
N LYS A 48 1.66 12.98 8.32
CA LYS A 48 2.72 13.67 7.60
C LYS A 48 4.02 12.89 7.74
N VAL A 49 4.67 12.62 6.62
CA VAL A 49 5.98 11.97 6.53
C VAL A 49 7.02 13.01 6.16
N GLU A 50 8.07 13.15 6.95
CA GLU A 50 9.18 14.08 6.70
C GLU A 50 10.50 13.33 6.54
N VAL A 51 11.26 13.66 5.48
CA VAL A 51 12.54 13.05 5.17
C VAL A 51 13.57 14.06 4.67
N LEU A 52 14.86 13.73 4.82
CA LEU A 52 15.98 14.57 4.37
C LEU A 52 16.76 13.98 3.17
N GLY A 53 16.44 12.74 2.78
CA GLY A 53 17.13 11.99 1.72
C GLY A 53 16.98 10.49 2.01
N THR A 54 15.95 9.87 1.43
CA THR A 54 15.38 8.64 1.95
C THR A 54 14.68 7.88 0.83
N LYS A 55 14.72 6.54 0.87
CA LYS A 55 13.88 5.66 0.05
C LYS A 55 12.79 5.05 0.94
N PHE A 56 11.54 5.30 0.59
CA PHE A 56 10.40 4.87 1.39
C PHE A 56 9.15 4.69 0.54
N ASN A 57 8.22 3.89 1.04
CA ASN A 57 6.89 3.69 0.45
C ASN A 57 5.82 4.23 1.39
N VAL A 58 4.82 4.90 0.85
CA VAL A 58 3.61 5.33 1.58
C VAL A 58 2.40 4.76 0.87
N LYS A 59 1.52 4.07 1.62
CA LYS A 59 0.27 3.52 1.11
C LYS A 59 -0.90 4.05 1.95
N ASN A 60 -1.80 4.79 1.31
CA ASN A 60 -3.01 5.33 1.91
C ASN A 60 -4.15 5.41 0.89
N TYR A 61 -4.85 4.30 0.67
CA TYR A 61 -6.11 4.32 -0.07
C TYR A 61 -7.27 4.60 0.88
N PRO A 62 -8.35 5.29 0.41
CA PRO A 62 -9.50 5.61 1.26
C PRO A 62 -10.15 4.38 1.90
N GLU A 63 -10.26 3.29 1.15
CA GLU A 63 -10.88 2.03 1.55
C GLU A 63 -9.99 1.16 2.45
N ASP A 64 -8.66 1.38 2.44
CA ASP A 64 -7.75 0.62 3.31
C ASP A 64 -7.94 1.08 4.78
N PRO A 65 -8.02 0.15 5.74
CA PRO A 65 -8.24 0.50 7.16
C PRO A 65 -7.02 1.15 7.81
N ASN A 66 -5.86 1.03 7.19
CA ASN A 66 -4.58 1.49 7.72
C ASN A 66 -3.81 2.31 6.68
N ILE A 67 -3.04 3.29 7.17
CA ILE A 67 -1.97 3.92 6.40
C ILE A 67 -0.68 3.19 6.73
N LYS A 68 0.08 2.78 5.71
CA LYS A 68 1.37 2.08 5.88
C LYS A 68 2.50 2.97 5.36
N VAL A 69 3.54 3.18 6.17
CA VAL A 69 4.78 3.88 5.78
C VAL A 69 5.96 2.96 6.02
N ALA A 70 6.63 2.53 4.96
CA ALA A 70 7.77 1.62 5.01
C ALA A 70 9.05 2.35 4.68
N LEU A 71 10.09 2.17 5.48
CA LEU A 71 11.40 2.77 5.28
C LEU A 71 12.40 1.74 4.74
N LEU A 72 12.92 1.99 3.53
CA LEU A 72 13.94 1.15 2.90
C LEU A 72 15.35 1.67 3.22
N GLU A 73 15.60 2.97 3.01
CA GLU A 73 16.93 3.57 3.21
C GLU A 73 16.80 4.97 3.82
N GLY A 74 17.68 5.31 4.76
CA GLY A 74 17.73 6.64 5.38
C GLY A 74 16.96 6.73 6.69
N SER A 75 16.11 7.73 6.85
CA SER A 75 15.31 7.98 8.07
C SER A 75 14.02 8.68 7.71
N VAL A 76 12.93 8.25 8.33
CA VAL A 76 11.61 8.87 8.25
C VAL A 76 11.21 9.38 9.63
N MET A 77 10.66 10.59 9.67
CA MET A 77 9.87 11.07 10.79
C MET A 77 8.40 11.09 10.36
N LEU A 78 7.59 10.25 10.98
CA LEU A 78 6.15 10.19 10.80
C LEU A 78 5.49 11.00 11.90
N TYR A 79 4.61 11.90 11.52
CA TYR A 79 3.75 12.66 12.43
C TYR A 79 2.31 12.21 12.21
N ASP A 80 1.61 11.86 13.26
CA ASP A 80 0.17 11.67 13.30
C ASP A 80 -0.48 12.68 14.25
N SER A 81 -1.78 12.53 14.51
CA SER A 81 -2.53 13.46 15.35
C SER A 81 -2.12 13.48 16.83
N LEU A 82 -1.41 12.45 17.31
CA LEU A 82 -1.08 12.23 18.72
C LEU A 82 0.41 12.37 19.01
N GLU A 83 1.25 11.83 18.11
CA GLU A 83 2.67 11.71 18.38
C GLU A 83 3.54 11.80 17.11
N SER A 84 4.85 11.77 17.30
CA SER A 84 5.80 11.60 16.21
C SER A 84 6.60 10.31 16.40
N THR A 85 6.71 9.54 15.34
CA THR A 85 7.40 8.26 15.33
C THR A 85 8.56 8.26 14.35
N LYS A 86 9.76 7.92 14.83
CA LYS A 86 10.95 7.81 13.96
C LYS A 86 11.13 6.38 13.50
N LEU A 87 11.18 6.17 12.17
CA LEU A 87 11.46 4.88 11.56
C LEU A 87 12.96 4.72 11.28
N LYS A 88 13.41 3.46 11.38
CA LYS A 88 14.70 2.96 10.92
C LYS A 88 14.51 2.08 9.67
N PRO A 89 15.55 1.84 8.86
CA PRO A 89 15.45 0.91 7.74
C PRO A 89 14.89 -0.45 8.17
N ASN A 90 14.08 -1.05 7.30
CA ASN A 90 13.31 -2.28 7.55
C ASN A 90 12.23 -2.16 8.63
N GLN A 91 11.75 -0.95 8.88
CA GLN A 91 10.55 -0.75 9.70
C GLN A 91 9.38 -0.25 8.86
N ILE A 92 8.18 -0.74 9.20
CA ILE A 92 6.90 -0.20 8.78
C ILE A 92 6.20 0.44 9.97
N ALA A 93 5.74 1.68 9.79
CA ALA A 93 4.71 2.27 10.64
C ALA A 93 3.35 1.96 10.01
N GLN A 94 2.45 1.41 10.80
CA GLN A 94 1.06 1.17 10.44
C GLN A 94 0.16 2.03 11.33
N TYR A 95 -0.48 3.03 10.72
CA TYR A 95 -1.45 3.90 11.38
C TYR A 95 -2.86 3.39 11.15
N ASP A 96 -3.54 3.00 12.21
CA ASP A 96 -4.94 2.56 12.18
C ASP A 96 -5.85 3.80 12.10
N LYS A 97 -6.60 3.92 11.01
CA LYS A 97 -7.47 5.09 10.75
C LYS A 97 -8.63 5.20 11.75
N GLN A 98 -9.13 4.07 12.27
CA GLN A 98 -10.24 4.04 13.22
C GLN A 98 -9.78 4.38 14.64
N ASN A 99 -8.70 3.72 15.09
CA ASN A 99 -8.21 3.86 16.48
C ASN A 99 -7.23 5.02 16.65
N LYS A 100 -6.81 5.65 15.55
CA LYS A 100 -5.83 6.76 15.52
C LYS A 100 -4.52 6.41 16.21
N LYS A 101 -4.02 5.19 16.01
CA LYS A 101 -2.84 4.67 16.68
C LYS A 101 -1.81 4.16 15.69
N THR A 102 -0.57 4.58 15.88
CA THR A 102 0.59 4.08 15.12
C THR A 102 1.22 2.88 15.82
N THR A 103 1.51 1.83 15.05
CA THR A 103 2.29 0.67 15.49
C THR A 103 3.50 0.46 14.57
N LEU A 104 4.62 0.00 15.13
CA LEU A 104 5.82 -0.33 14.36
C LEU A 104 5.99 -1.84 14.23
N LYS A 105 6.28 -2.29 13.01
CA LYS A 105 6.70 -3.67 12.72
C LYS A 105 8.07 -3.64 12.03
N THR A 106 8.89 -4.67 12.26
CA THR A 106 10.13 -4.90 11.50
C THR A 106 9.86 -5.94 10.44
N ILE A 107 10.14 -5.61 9.19
CA ILE A 107 9.91 -6.48 8.04
C ILE A 107 11.00 -6.26 6.99
N ALA A 108 11.05 -7.11 5.95
CA ALA A 108 11.80 -6.83 4.72
C ALA A 108 11.10 -5.69 3.95
N ALA A 109 11.50 -4.43 4.19
CA ALA A 109 10.82 -3.26 3.62
C ALA A 109 10.83 -3.23 2.08
N GLU A 110 11.75 -3.94 1.44
CA GLU A 110 11.83 -4.09 -0.02
C GLU A 110 10.54 -4.68 -0.61
N ASN A 111 9.89 -5.59 0.10
CA ASN A 111 8.64 -6.20 -0.35
C ASN A 111 7.50 -5.19 -0.48
N THR A 112 7.53 -4.09 0.26
CA THR A 112 6.50 -3.04 0.18
C THR A 112 6.57 -2.22 -1.10
N SER A 113 7.66 -2.29 -1.84
CA SER A 113 7.86 -1.64 -3.13
C SER A 113 7.93 -2.63 -4.31
N ALA A 114 7.62 -3.92 -4.07
CA ALA A 114 7.65 -4.96 -5.09
C ALA A 114 6.71 -4.67 -6.29
N TRP A 115 5.63 -3.93 -6.03
CA TRP A 115 4.67 -3.50 -7.04
C TRP A 115 5.29 -2.65 -8.17
N ILE A 116 6.41 -1.95 -7.92
CA ILE A 116 7.16 -1.20 -8.95
C ILE A 116 7.64 -2.12 -10.07
N ASN A 117 7.94 -3.37 -9.72
CA ASN A 117 8.37 -4.42 -10.63
C ASN A 117 7.22 -5.35 -11.04
N GLY A 118 5.97 -4.94 -10.85
CA GLY A 118 4.79 -5.71 -11.22
C GLY A 118 4.47 -6.89 -10.30
N HIS A 119 5.01 -6.92 -9.07
CA HIS A 119 4.69 -7.96 -8.10
C HIS A 119 3.52 -7.57 -7.21
N LEU A 120 2.60 -8.49 -6.98
CA LEU A 120 1.60 -8.45 -5.94
C LEU A 120 2.08 -9.34 -4.79
N TYR A 121 2.72 -8.73 -3.81
CA TYR A 121 3.29 -9.42 -2.66
C TYR A 121 2.36 -9.30 -1.45
N PHE A 122 1.93 -10.45 -0.94
CA PHE A 122 1.07 -10.58 0.23
C PHE A 122 1.80 -11.36 1.33
N ASP A 123 1.92 -10.77 2.51
CA ASP A 123 2.55 -11.36 3.67
C ASP A 123 1.65 -11.13 4.89
N GLU A 124 1.00 -12.19 5.37
CA GLU A 124 0.02 -12.13 6.45
C GLU A 124 -1.13 -11.13 6.17
N GLU A 125 -1.59 -11.05 4.90
CA GLU A 125 -2.69 -10.16 4.52
C GLU A 125 -4.02 -10.91 4.52
N ASN A 126 -5.11 -10.23 4.93
CA ASN A 126 -6.45 -10.81 4.87
C ASN A 126 -7.05 -10.69 3.47
N MET A 127 -8.06 -11.56 3.17
CA MET A 127 -8.70 -11.60 1.86
C MET A 127 -9.34 -10.26 1.46
N GLU A 128 -9.88 -9.50 2.41
CA GLU A 128 -10.47 -8.20 2.12
C GLU A 128 -9.42 -7.21 1.59
N THR A 129 -8.26 -7.14 2.23
CA THR A 129 -7.13 -6.31 1.78
C THR A 129 -6.59 -6.77 0.43
N ILE A 130 -6.53 -8.09 0.21
CA ILE A 130 -6.08 -8.67 -1.07
C ILE A 130 -7.07 -8.35 -2.19
N ALA A 131 -8.38 -8.48 -1.94
CA ALA A 131 -9.42 -8.14 -2.91
C ALA A 131 -9.26 -6.70 -3.40
N LEU A 132 -9.10 -5.73 -2.48
CA LEU A 132 -8.85 -4.33 -2.82
C LEU A 132 -7.58 -4.13 -3.67
N ALA A 133 -6.52 -4.89 -3.40
CA ALA A 133 -5.30 -4.81 -4.18
C ALA A 133 -5.47 -5.40 -5.59
N LEU A 134 -6.21 -6.51 -5.72
CA LEU A 134 -6.54 -7.14 -7.01
C LEU A 134 -7.49 -6.26 -7.83
N GLU A 135 -8.50 -5.65 -7.20
CA GLU A 135 -9.40 -4.69 -7.85
C GLU A 135 -8.61 -3.58 -8.55
N ARG A 136 -7.68 -2.96 -7.82
CA ARG A 136 -6.82 -1.89 -8.36
C ARG A 136 -5.89 -2.38 -9.47
N ALA A 137 -5.28 -3.55 -9.28
CA ALA A 137 -4.29 -4.07 -10.24
C ALA A 137 -4.90 -4.53 -11.57
N PHE A 138 -6.15 -5.02 -11.56
CA PHE A 138 -6.79 -5.65 -12.71
C PHE A 138 -8.05 -4.92 -13.20
N ASP A 139 -8.42 -3.79 -12.59
CA ASP A 139 -9.64 -3.03 -12.91
C ASP A 139 -10.90 -3.93 -12.87
N VAL A 140 -11.07 -4.65 -11.76
CA VAL A 140 -12.20 -5.55 -11.51
C VAL A 140 -12.92 -5.16 -10.22
N ASN A 141 -14.17 -5.64 -10.04
CA ASN A 141 -14.89 -5.50 -8.78
C ASN A 141 -14.98 -6.86 -8.10
N ILE A 142 -14.55 -6.97 -6.85
CA ILE A 142 -14.53 -8.22 -6.08
C ILE A 142 -15.51 -8.13 -4.90
N THR A 143 -16.50 -9.00 -4.89
CA THR A 143 -17.45 -9.11 -3.78
C THR A 143 -17.19 -10.39 -3.00
N ILE A 144 -16.88 -10.28 -1.72
CA ILE A 144 -16.74 -11.42 -0.81
C ILE A 144 -18.06 -11.60 -0.09
N LYS A 145 -18.75 -12.75 -0.34
CA LYS A 145 -20.10 -13.03 0.19
C LYS A 145 -20.10 -13.47 1.65
N ASP A 146 -19.00 -13.96 2.15
CA ASP A 146 -18.87 -14.53 3.48
C ASP A 146 -17.90 -13.73 4.34
N GLU A 147 -18.36 -13.29 5.52
CA GLU A 147 -17.56 -12.50 6.47
C GLU A 147 -16.36 -13.29 7.04
N THR A 148 -16.44 -14.62 7.07
CA THR A 148 -15.32 -15.46 7.52
C THR A 148 -14.20 -15.48 6.49
N LEU A 149 -14.55 -15.46 5.20
CA LEU A 149 -13.58 -15.40 4.10
C LEU A 149 -12.82 -14.06 4.09
N LYS A 150 -13.48 -12.94 4.42
CA LYS A 150 -12.82 -11.62 4.49
C LYS A 150 -11.60 -11.64 5.41
N LYS A 151 -11.69 -12.37 6.52
CA LYS A 151 -10.66 -12.46 7.56
C LYS A 151 -9.61 -13.54 7.31
N MET A 152 -9.77 -14.34 6.27
CA MET A 152 -8.82 -15.41 5.94
C MET A 152 -7.47 -14.82 5.54
N ILE A 153 -6.38 -15.32 6.14
CA ILE A 153 -5.04 -14.81 5.95
C ILE A 153 -4.34 -15.55 4.80
N PHE A 154 -3.63 -14.81 3.99
CA PHE A 154 -2.90 -15.32 2.83
C PHE A 154 -1.44 -14.86 2.83
N TYR A 155 -0.64 -15.68 2.14
CA TYR A 155 0.75 -15.43 1.78
C TYR A 155 0.89 -15.72 0.29
N GLY A 156 1.54 -14.85 -0.47
CA GLY A 156 1.74 -15.07 -1.90
C GLY A 156 2.56 -13.97 -2.56
N ASP A 157 3.15 -14.33 -3.69
CA ASP A 157 3.83 -13.41 -4.60
C ASP A 157 3.41 -13.75 -6.02
N PHE A 158 2.73 -12.82 -6.70
CA PHE A 158 2.24 -12.97 -8.05
C PHE A 158 2.84 -11.90 -8.94
N ILE A 159 3.22 -12.26 -10.16
CA ILE A 159 3.77 -11.33 -11.14
C ILE A 159 2.64 -10.97 -12.12
N ILE A 160 2.21 -9.71 -12.14
CA ILE A 160 1.07 -9.22 -12.95
C ILE A 160 1.28 -9.49 -14.45
N GLU A 161 2.52 -9.32 -14.96
CA GLU A 161 2.84 -9.58 -16.37
C GLU A 161 2.70 -11.06 -16.77
N SER A 162 2.84 -11.97 -15.80
CA SER A 162 2.84 -13.43 -16.03
C SER A 162 1.52 -14.09 -15.65
N ASN A 163 0.70 -13.44 -14.81
CA ASN A 163 -0.53 -13.99 -14.28
C ASN A 163 -1.71 -13.06 -14.54
N ASN A 164 -2.75 -13.55 -15.17
CA ASN A 164 -4.02 -12.84 -15.23
C ASN A 164 -4.83 -13.06 -13.93
N ILE A 165 -5.89 -12.27 -13.75
CA ILE A 165 -6.70 -12.30 -12.52
C ILE A 165 -7.32 -13.69 -12.27
N ASP A 166 -7.75 -14.41 -13.33
CA ASP A 166 -8.38 -15.73 -13.20
C ASP A 166 -7.35 -16.78 -12.73
N GLU A 167 -6.11 -16.72 -13.19
CA GLU A 167 -5.02 -17.58 -12.72
C GLU A 167 -4.71 -17.34 -11.25
N ILE A 168 -4.63 -16.08 -10.82
CA ILE A 168 -4.42 -15.73 -9.41
C ILE A 168 -5.56 -16.26 -8.54
N MET A 169 -6.80 -16.03 -8.95
CA MET A 169 -7.98 -16.50 -8.23
C MET A 169 -8.02 -18.04 -8.16
N ASN A 170 -7.66 -18.73 -9.24
CA ASN A 170 -7.57 -20.20 -9.25
C ASN A 170 -6.54 -20.72 -8.24
N ILE A 171 -5.34 -20.13 -8.21
CA ILE A 171 -4.28 -20.52 -7.27
C ILE A 171 -4.74 -20.27 -5.82
N MET A 172 -5.32 -19.11 -5.55
CA MET A 172 -5.80 -18.75 -4.23
C MET A 172 -6.95 -19.67 -3.77
N ALA A 173 -7.91 -19.96 -4.64
CA ALA A 173 -9.04 -20.84 -4.35
C ALA A 173 -8.60 -22.28 -4.08
N ALA A 174 -7.69 -22.81 -4.89
CA ALA A 174 -7.16 -24.17 -4.74
C ALA A 174 -6.40 -24.37 -3.41
N THR A 175 -5.66 -23.33 -2.98
CA THR A 175 -4.86 -23.38 -1.74
C THR A 175 -5.71 -23.24 -0.48
N ASN A 176 -6.78 -22.47 -0.53
CA ASN A 176 -7.52 -22.02 0.65
C ASN A 176 -8.98 -22.51 0.69
N LYS A 177 -9.38 -23.38 -0.24
CA LYS A 177 -10.68 -24.06 -0.28
C LYS A 177 -11.90 -23.12 -0.25
N PHE A 178 -11.85 -22.06 -1.01
CA PHE A 178 -13.01 -21.23 -1.33
C PHE A 178 -13.38 -21.40 -2.83
N ASN A 179 -14.53 -20.90 -3.21
CA ASN A 179 -14.99 -20.86 -4.60
C ASN A 179 -15.09 -19.42 -5.07
N TYR A 180 -15.02 -19.20 -6.38
CA TYR A 180 -15.29 -17.89 -6.95
C TYR A 180 -16.01 -17.99 -8.28
N HIS A 181 -16.66 -16.92 -8.68
CA HIS A 181 -17.34 -16.77 -9.96
C HIS A 181 -16.88 -15.49 -10.65
N TYR A 182 -16.23 -15.62 -11.80
CA TYR A 182 -15.76 -14.48 -12.58
C TYR A 182 -16.70 -14.20 -13.75
N LYS A 183 -17.40 -13.06 -13.67
CA LYS A 183 -18.28 -12.56 -14.74
C LYS A 183 -17.48 -11.67 -15.67
N ILE A 184 -16.72 -12.24 -16.60
CA ILE A 184 -15.77 -11.55 -17.49
C ILE A 184 -16.36 -10.30 -18.16
N ARG A 185 -17.60 -10.38 -18.69
CA ARG A 185 -18.25 -9.25 -19.40
C ARG A 185 -18.54 -8.03 -18.51
N LYS A 186 -18.52 -8.19 -17.20
CA LYS A 186 -18.81 -7.14 -16.20
C LYS A 186 -17.60 -6.78 -15.37
N ASN A 187 -16.48 -7.48 -15.53
CA ASN A 187 -15.33 -7.38 -14.65
C ASN A 187 -15.69 -7.58 -13.15
N GLU A 188 -16.64 -8.47 -12.87
CA GLU A 188 -17.11 -8.77 -11.51
C GLU A 188 -16.65 -10.15 -11.07
N ILE A 189 -16.09 -10.25 -9.87
CA ILE A 189 -15.71 -11.51 -9.21
C ILE A 189 -16.53 -11.64 -7.93
N GLU A 190 -17.17 -12.78 -7.72
CA GLU A 190 -17.84 -13.11 -6.47
C GLU A 190 -17.10 -14.27 -5.80
N ILE A 191 -16.70 -14.09 -4.52
CA ILE A 191 -16.01 -15.10 -3.72
C ILE A 191 -16.97 -15.63 -2.66
N PHE A 192 -17.05 -16.95 -2.52
CA PHE A 192 -17.97 -17.65 -1.62
C PHE A 192 -17.39 -18.98 -1.13
N GLN A 193 -17.97 -19.56 -0.08
CA GLN A 193 -17.61 -20.91 0.43
C GLN A 193 -18.09 -22.04 -0.45
#